data_997550241bb941d4a470ec00b75b5036
#
_entry.id   997550241bb941d4a470ec00b75b5036
#
_cell.length_a   1.000
_cell.length_b   1.000
_cell.length_c   1.000
_cell.angle_alpha   90.00
_cell.angle_beta   90.00
_cell.angle_gamma   90.00
#
_symmetry.space_group_name_H-M   'P 1'
#
loop_
_entity.id
_entity.type
_entity.pdbx_description
1 polymer ?
#
loop_
_entity_poly.entity_id
_entity_poly.type
_entity_poly.pdbx_seq_one_letter_code
_entity_poly.pdbx_strand_id
1 'polypeptide(L)'
;MFSYFKADCLRISKEKTGWVSIAILTLVIGVLSYFIKDIQAERQGVLLEILKILSMFMTLSFLSPLSYFFGQDFDMRTINHLLSKGRSRTSILLYKIIASSLMASLFLVYFFSIFGLFNLLFAGNQEFGILYPILLRQLPFYLGFHLFGILAFVSFKNTPISLVTFVVYLFAGENMLFSILGNIFKKPELGQYSLGSGLVTSLVETNASLLLTAGTYLLIFALLSVLIFRRKELK
;
A
#
# COMPACT_ATOMS: atom_id res chain seq x y z
N MET A 1 14.35 19.41 8.09
CA MET A 1 13.44 18.28 7.78
C MET A 1 12.57 17.89 8.97
N PHE A 2 13.07 17.80 10.16
CA PHE A 2 12.31 17.40 11.35
C PHE A 2 11.08 18.28 11.64
N SER A 3 11.19 19.61 11.47
CA SER A 3 10.06 20.54 11.64
C SER A 3 8.92 20.32 10.62
N TYR A 4 9.25 19.91 9.39
CA TYR A 4 8.24 19.54 8.39
C TYR A 4 7.55 18.23 8.75
N PHE A 5 8.32 17.23 9.20
CA PHE A 5 7.75 15.98 9.65
C PHE A 5 6.77 16.18 10.81
N LYS A 6 7.11 17.01 11.79
CA LYS A 6 6.22 17.36 12.90
C LYS A 6 4.95 18.06 12.41
N ALA A 7 5.08 18.99 11.45
CA ALA A 7 3.93 19.67 10.86
C ALA A 7 3.02 18.69 10.08
N ASP A 8 3.61 17.77 9.31
CA ASP A 8 2.86 16.74 8.59
C ASP A 8 2.16 15.78 9.56
N CYS A 9 2.81 15.34 10.63
CA CYS A 9 2.18 14.50 11.66
C CYS A 9 0.98 15.20 12.33
N LEU A 10 1.10 16.49 12.67
CA LEU A 10 0.01 17.28 13.24
C LEU A 10 -1.15 17.46 12.25
N ARG A 11 -0.85 17.60 10.97
CA ARG A 11 -1.83 17.75 9.91
C ARG A 11 -2.60 16.43 9.70
N ILE A 12 -1.88 15.28 9.67
CA ILE A 12 -2.46 13.94 9.56
C ILE A 12 -3.41 13.65 10.72
N SER A 13 -3.02 13.96 11.96
CA SER A 13 -3.86 13.69 13.13
C SER A 13 -5.19 14.47 13.12
N LYS A 14 -5.27 15.57 12.36
CA LYS A 14 -6.48 16.40 12.20
C LYS A 14 -7.32 16.02 10.98
N GLU A 15 -6.82 15.15 10.11
CA GLU A 15 -7.51 14.80 8.87
C GLU A 15 -8.60 13.75 9.10
N LYS A 16 -9.85 14.16 8.83
CA LYS A 16 -11.01 13.27 9.03
C LYS A 16 -11.01 12.05 8.10
N THR A 17 -10.52 12.21 6.88
CA THR A 17 -10.51 11.15 5.85
C THR A 17 -9.68 9.95 6.28
N GLY A 18 -8.51 10.19 6.91
CA GLY A 18 -7.65 9.14 7.45
C GLY A 18 -8.36 8.33 8.56
N TRP A 19 -8.99 9.02 9.49
CA TRP A 19 -9.73 8.38 10.58
C TRP A 19 -10.94 7.58 10.10
N VAL A 20 -11.67 8.10 9.11
CA VAL A 20 -12.80 7.38 8.48
C VAL A 20 -12.32 6.10 7.80
N SER A 21 -11.21 6.14 7.06
CA SER A 21 -10.66 4.95 6.41
C SER A 21 -10.21 3.89 7.41
N ILE A 22 -9.57 4.31 8.51
CA ILE A 22 -9.19 3.42 9.62
C ILE A 22 -10.44 2.79 10.24
N ALA A 23 -11.47 3.58 10.55
CA ALA A 23 -12.70 3.09 11.15
C ALA A 23 -13.43 2.07 10.27
N ILE A 24 -13.57 2.35 8.97
CA ILE A 24 -14.20 1.43 8.00
C ILE A 24 -13.44 0.11 7.92
N LEU A 25 -12.12 0.15 7.73
CA LEU A 25 -11.31 -1.07 7.62
C LEU A 25 -11.29 -1.85 8.93
N THR A 26 -11.25 -1.19 10.09
CA THR A 26 -11.35 -1.85 11.40
C THR A 26 -12.70 -2.56 11.56
N LEU A 27 -13.78 -1.93 11.11
CA LEU A 27 -15.10 -2.56 11.11
C LEU A 27 -15.15 -3.79 10.19
N VAL A 28 -14.63 -3.68 8.97
CA VAL A 28 -14.56 -4.81 8.02
C VAL A 28 -13.77 -5.97 8.62
N ILE A 29 -12.61 -5.69 9.21
CA ILE A 29 -11.78 -6.70 9.88
C ILE A 29 -12.54 -7.35 11.04
N GLY A 30 -13.23 -6.56 11.86
CA GLY A 30 -14.03 -7.07 12.99
C GLY A 30 -15.17 -7.99 12.54
N VAL A 31 -15.89 -7.61 11.49
CA VAL A 31 -16.97 -8.43 10.90
C VAL A 31 -16.40 -9.74 10.34
N LEU A 32 -15.32 -9.69 9.57
CA LEU A 32 -14.68 -10.90 9.04
C LEU A 32 -14.20 -11.83 10.16
N SER A 33 -13.54 -11.28 11.18
CA SER A 33 -13.06 -12.05 12.34
C SER A 33 -14.22 -12.69 13.12
N TYR A 34 -15.38 -12.00 13.22
CA TYR A 34 -16.57 -12.55 13.85
C TYR A 34 -17.13 -13.78 13.08
N PHE A 35 -17.14 -13.76 11.78
CA PHE A 35 -17.60 -14.90 10.98
C PHE A 35 -16.67 -16.12 11.05
N ILE A 36 -15.40 -15.94 11.39
CA ILE A 36 -14.42 -17.04 11.52
C ILE A 36 -14.59 -17.81 12.83
N LYS A 37 -15.22 -17.21 13.86
CA LYS A 37 -15.26 -17.78 15.24
C LYS A 37 -15.78 -19.20 15.29
N ASP A 38 -16.77 -19.56 14.44
CA ASP A 38 -17.48 -20.84 14.48
C ASP A 38 -16.79 -21.93 13.64
N ILE A 39 -15.73 -21.58 12.89
CA ILE A 39 -15.02 -22.50 11.99
C ILE A 39 -13.87 -23.17 12.75
N GLN A 40 -14.12 -24.34 13.37
CA GLN A 40 -13.13 -25.03 14.21
C GLN A 40 -12.26 -26.05 13.46
N ALA A 41 -12.78 -26.71 12.42
CA ALA A 41 -12.19 -27.92 11.83
C ALA A 41 -11.01 -27.65 10.86
N GLU A 42 -10.98 -26.50 10.15
CA GLU A 42 -9.94 -26.17 9.15
C GLU A 42 -9.41 -24.74 9.35
N ARG A 43 -9.22 -24.34 10.57
CA ARG A 43 -9.00 -22.94 10.98
C ARG A 43 -7.85 -22.26 10.26
N GLN A 44 -6.69 -22.92 10.14
CA GLN A 44 -5.53 -22.34 9.46
C GLN A 44 -5.77 -22.09 7.97
N GLY A 45 -6.44 -23.01 7.29
CA GLY A 45 -6.79 -22.87 5.89
C GLY A 45 -7.73 -21.69 5.65
N VAL A 46 -8.78 -21.59 6.46
CA VAL A 46 -9.76 -20.50 6.40
C VAL A 46 -9.11 -19.15 6.74
N LEU A 47 -8.24 -19.10 7.75
CA LEU A 47 -7.49 -17.90 8.12
C LEU A 47 -6.63 -17.41 6.94
N LEU A 48 -5.94 -18.31 6.25
CA LEU A 48 -5.12 -17.96 5.09
C LEU A 48 -5.97 -17.45 3.92
N GLU A 49 -7.13 -18.06 3.66
CA GLU A 49 -8.04 -17.58 2.60
C GLU A 49 -8.61 -16.18 2.92
N ILE A 50 -8.94 -15.93 4.17
CA ILE A 50 -9.38 -14.59 4.60
C ILE A 50 -8.25 -13.58 4.53
N LEU A 51 -7.04 -13.95 4.95
CA LEU A 51 -5.86 -13.08 4.80
C LEU A 51 -5.57 -12.77 3.33
N LYS A 52 -5.82 -13.70 2.42
CA LYS A 52 -5.71 -13.45 0.97
C LYS A 52 -6.60 -12.30 0.51
N ILE A 53 -7.90 -12.39 0.85
CA ILE A 53 -8.88 -11.36 0.51
C ILE A 53 -8.52 -10.05 1.22
N LEU A 54 -8.26 -10.13 2.52
CA LEU A 54 -7.97 -8.99 3.36
C LEU A 54 -6.70 -8.26 2.91
N SER A 55 -5.66 -8.98 2.47
CA SER A 55 -4.41 -8.40 1.99
C SER A 55 -4.64 -7.43 0.82
N MET A 56 -5.51 -7.76 -0.12
CA MET A 56 -5.86 -6.83 -1.20
C MET A 56 -6.62 -5.61 -0.69
N PHE A 57 -7.57 -5.81 0.23
CA PHE A 57 -8.31 -4.69 0.82
C PHE A 57 -7.44 -3.78 1.70
N MET A 58 -6.44 -4.33 2.37
CA MET A 58 -5.50 -3.54 3.18
C MET A 58 -4.69 -2.54 2.33
N THR A 59 -4.46 -2.82 1.04
CA THR A 59 -3.81 -1.86 0.13
C THR A 59 -4.65 -0.59 -0.08
N LEU A 60 -5.98 -0.66 0.09
CA LEU A 60 -6.84 0.52 0.03
C LEU A 60 -6.56 1.52 1.16
N SER A 61 -5.97 1.07 2.27
CA SER A 61 -5.55 1.99 3.34
C SER A 61 -4.52 3.01 2.87
N PHE A 62 -3.79 2.71 1.78
CA PHE A 62 -2.80 3.62 1.20
C PHE A 62 -3.42 4.84 0.51
N LEU A 63 -4.71 4.80 0.19
CA LEU A 63 -5.42 5.97 -0.36
C LEU A 63 -5.30 7.19 0.56
N SER A 64 -5.34 6.99 1.88
CA SER A 64 -5.21 8.07 2.85
C SER A 64 -3.80 8.70 2.84
N PRO A 65 -2.69 7.99 3.09
CA PRO A 65 -1.37 8.59 3.02
C PRO A 65 -1.02 9.13 1.63
N LEU A 66 -1.47 8.50 0.55
CA LEU A 66 -1.24 8.99 -0.81
C LEU A 66 -1.96 10.33 -1.06
N SER A 67 -3.26 10.39 -0.76
CA SER A 67 -4.05 11.62 -0.89
C SER A 67 -3.46 12.74 -0.04
N TYR A 68 -3.03 12.42 1.16
CA TYR A 68 -2.50 13.36 2.12
C TYR A 68 -1.13 13.94 1.71
N PHE A 69 -0.14 13.07 1.45
CA PHE A 69 1.23 13.52 1.16
C PHE A 69 1.42 14.06 -0.26
N PHE A 70 0.58 13.62 -1.19
CA PHE A 70 0.71 14.00 -2.60
C PHE A 70 -0.52 14.76 -3.11
N GLY A 71 -1.74 14.28 -2.85
CA GLY A 71 -2.95 14.91 -3.34
C GLY A 71 -3.10 16.34 -2.84
N GLN A 72 -3.21 16.53 -1.53
CA GLN A 72 -3.38 17.87 -0.95
C GLN A 72 -2.24 18.81 -1.30
N ASP A 73 -1.01 18.32 -1.38
CA ASP A 73 0.13 19.15 -1.68
C ASP A 73 0.20 19.60 -3.15
N PHE A 74 -0.33 18.79 -4.06
CA PHE A 74 -0.51 19.22 -5.45
C PHE A 74 -1.69 20.19 -5.59
N ASP A 75 -2.83 19.90 -4.95
CA ASP A 75 -4.03 20.74 -5.01
C ASP A 75 -3.78 22.10 -4.38
N MET A 76 -3.09 22.17 -3.23
CA MET A 76 -2.78 23.43 -2.52
C MET A 76 -1.46 24.08 -2.99
N ARG A 77 -0.75 23.51 -3.95
CA ARG A 77 0.54 23.99 -4.46
C ARG A 77 1.61 24.20 -3.38
N THR A 78 1.53 23.50 -2.25
CA THR A 78 2.48 23.61 -1.14
C THR A 78 3.90 23.20 -1.53
N ILE A 79 4.03 22.34 -2.54
CA ILE A 79 5.33 21.97 -3.12
C ILE A 79 6.06 23.19 -3.70
N ASN A 80 5.34 24.10 -4.34
CA ASN A 80 5.93 25.33 -4.90
C ASN A 80 6.51 26.22 -3.80
N HIS A 81 5.84 26.32 -2.66
CA HIS A 81 6.34 27.06 -1.51
C HIS A 81 7.63 26.45 -0.91
N LEU A 82 7.74 25.12 -0.91
CA LEU A 82 8.97 24.44 -0.47
C LEU A 82 10.13 24.68 -1.43
N LEU A 83 9.86 24.74 -2.73
CA LEU A 83 10.84 25.05 -3.76
C LEU A 83 11.33 26.49 -3.67
N SER A 84 10.44 27.46 -3.40
CA SER A 84 10.83 28.87 -3.23
C SER A 84 11.76 29.09 -2.03
N LYS A 85 11.76 28.17 -1.05
CA LYS A 85 12.71 28.16 0.07
C LYS A 85 14.06 27.50 -0.24
N GLY A 86 14.40 27.32 -1.52
CA GLY A 86 15.70 26.80 -1.97
C GLY A 86 15.89 25.29 -1.81
N ARG A 87 14.82 24.51 -1.61
CA ARG A 87 14.91 23.05 -1.52
C ARG A 87 14.93 22.42 -2.92
N SER A 88 15.77 21.39 -3.11
CA SER A 88 15.78 20.65 -4.37
C SER A 88 14.51 19.81 -4.53
N ARG A 89 14.00 19.70 -5.75
CA ARG A 89 12.81 18.89 -6.09
C ARG A 89 12.96 17.44 -5.65
N THR A 90 14.12 16.86 -5.91
CA THR A 90 14.42 15.46 -5.53
C THR A 90 14.38 15.25 -4.02
N SER A 91 14.95 16.20 -3.25
CA SER A 91 14.95 16.11 -1.78
C SER A 91 13.52 16.17 -1.19
N ILE A 92 12.65 17.01 -1.77
CA ILE A 92 11.25 17.12 -1.34
C ILE A 92 10.51 15.80 -1.67
N LEU A 93 10.68 15.29 -2.88
CA LEU A 93 10.02 14.05 -3.29
C LEU A 93 10.50 12.86 -2.45
N LEU A 94 11.80 12.69 -2.25
CA LEU A 94 12.35 11.61 -1.44
C LEU A 94 11.83 11.66 0.01
N TYR A 95 11.79 12.85 0.60
CA TYR A 95 11.18 13.02 1.92
C TYR A 95 9.72 12.53 1.94
N LYS A 96 8.91 12.93 0.95
CA LYS A 96 7.51 12.54 0.86
C LYS A 96 7.32 11.04 0.62
N ILE A 97 8.15 10.43 -0.21
CA ILE A 97 8.16 8.98 -0.43
C ILE A 97 8.42 8.27 0.91
N ILE A 98 9.47 8.66 1.62
CA ILE A 98 9.84 8.03 2.90
C ILE A 98 8.74 8.23 3.94
N ALA A 99 8.24 9.46 4.11
CA ALA A 99 7.22 9.78 5.10
C ALA A 99 5.90 9.05 4.83
N SER A 100 5.43 9.04 3.57
CA SER A 100 4.21 8.34 3.18
C SER A 100 4.34 6.82 3.27
N SER A 101 5.50 6.25 2.91
CA SER A 101 5.76 4.80 3.04
C SER A 101 5.82 4.36 4.51
N LEU A 102 6.42 5.19 5.37
CA LEU A 102 6.43 4.93 6.81
C LEU A 102 5.01 4.94 7.38
N MET A 103 4.18 5.91 6.99
CA MET A 103 2.78 5.98 7.41
C MET A 103 1.97 4.79 6.89
N ALA A 104 2.17 4.39 5.64
CA ALA A 104 1.54 3.20 5.06
C ALA A 104 1.93 1.93 5.83
N SER A 105 3.22 1.78 6.19
CA SER A 105 3.70 0.66 7.00
C SER A 105 3.07 0.64 8.40
N LEU A 106 2.90 1.81 9.04
CA LEU A 106 2.21 1.92 10.34
C LEU A 106 0.75 1.48 10.23
N PHE A 107 0.05 1.84 9.15
CA PHE A 107 -1.32 1.36 8.93
C PHE A 107 -1.38 -0.16 8.78
N LEU A 108 -0.45 -0.77 8.04
CA LEU A 108 -0.37 -2.22 7.94
C LEU A 108 -0.17 -2.89 9.30
N VAL A 109 0.80 -2.41 10.09
CA VAL A 109 1.05 -2.92 11.45
C VAL A 109 -0.21 -2.80 12.31
N TYR A 110 -0.90 -1.66 12.25
CA TYR A 110 -2.15 -1.45 12.95
C TYR A 110 -3.22 -2.47 12.53
N PHE A 111 -3.47 -2.65 11.24
CA PHE A 111 -4.51 -3.56 10.75
C PHE A 111 -4.20 -5.04 11.04
N PHE A 112 -2.95 -5.47 10.92
CA PHE A 112 -2.55 -6.82 11.31
C PHE A 112 -2.70 -7.04 12.83
N SER A 113 -2.39 -6.02 13.65
CA SER A 113 -2.57 -6.09 15.10
C SER A 113 -4.04 -6.16 15.48
N ILE A 114 -4.92 -5.36 14.86
CA ILE A 114 -6.37 -5.38 15.08
C ILE A 114 -6.97 -6.72 14.62
N PHE A 115 -6.53 -7.25 13.48
CA PHE A 115 -6.96 -8.56 13.01
C PHE A 115 -6.60 -9.67 14.02
N GLY A 116 -5.36 -9.67 14.53
CA GLY A 116 -4.93 -10.59 15.58
C GLY A 116 -5.75 -10.45 16.86
N LEU A 117 -6.03 -9.21 17.27
CA LEU A 117 -6.79 -8.92 18.48
C LEU A 117 -8.26 -9.40 18.37
N PHE A 118 -8.91 -9.17 17.25
CA PHE A 118 -10.27 -9.67 17.02
C PHE A 118 -10.31 -11.20 16.93
N ASN A 119 -9.33 -11.85 16.32
CA ASN A 119 -9.23 -13.30 16.34
C ASN A 119 -9.02 -13.84 17.76
N LEU A 120 -8.25 -13.16 18.60
CA LEU A 120 -8.12 -13.52 20.01
C LEU A 120 -9.45 -13.39 20.75
N LEU A 121 -10.17 -12.29 20.55
CA LEU A 121 -11.43 -12.00 21.26
C LEU A 121 -12.57 -12.94 20.85
N PHE A 122 -12.72 -13.21 19.55
CA PHE A 122 -13.85 -14.00 19.05
C PHE A 122 -13.57 -15.49 18.98
N ALA A 123 -12.33 -15.84 18.74
CA ALA A 123 -11.95 -17.23 18.46
C ALA A 123 -11.06 -17.85 19.56
N GLY A 124 -10.64 -17.06 20.56
CA GLY A 124 -9.80 -17.52 21.67
C GLY A 124 -8.40 -17.99 21.26
N ASN A 125 -7.92 -17.59 20.06
CA ASN A 125 -6.71 -18.13 19.48
C ASN A 125 -5.56 -17.12 19.46
N GLN A 126 -4.38 -17.54 19.93
CA GLN A 126 -3.20 -16.70 20.03
C GLN A 126 -2.29 -16.84 18.78
N GLU A 127 -2.82 -16.56 17.59
CA GLU A 127 -2.04 -16.68 16.34
C GLU A 127 -1.20 -15.44 16.01
N PHE A 128 -0.96 -14.55 16.96
CA PHE A 128 -0.06 -13.39 16.79
C PHE A 128 1.32 -13.78 16.28
N GLY A 129 1.85 -14.94 16.71
CA GLY A 129 3.14 -15.44 16.28
C GLY A 129 3.26 -15.70 14.77
N ILE A 130 2.14 -15.96 14.08
CA ILE A 130 2.09 -16.22 12.64
C ILE A 130 1.87 -14.93 11.85
N LEU A 131 1.09 -13.98 12.37
CA LEU A 131 0.68 -12.77 11.66
C LEU A 131 1.85 -11.82 11.36
N TYR A 132 2.76 -11.60 12.31
CA TYR A 132 3.89 -10.69 12.08
C TYR A 132 4.92 -11.21 11.06
N PRO A 133 5.31 -12.49 11.05
CA PRO A 133 6.09 -13.06 9.95
C PRO A 133 5.41 -12.90 8.59
N ILE A 134 4.09 -13.10 8.50
CA ILE A 134 3.32 -12.88 7.28
C ILE A 134 3.40 -11.42 6.85
N LEU A 135 3.17 -10.47 7.76
CA LEU A 135 3.29 -9.04 7.48
C LEU A 135 4.68 -8.70 6.93
N LEU A 136 5.76 -9.19 7.55
CA LEU A 136 7.12 -8.92 7.09
C LEU A 136 7.40 -9.46 5.68
N ARG A 137 6.85 -10.64 5.34
CA ARG A 137 6.97 -11.21 3.99
C ARG A 137 6.18 -10.41 2.95
N GLN A 138 5.00 -9.91 3.31
CA GLN A 138 4.13 -9.13 2.44
C GLN A 138 4.57 -7.66 2.29
N LEU A 139 5.30 -7.12 3.25
CA LEU A 139 5.67 -5.70 3.30
C LEU A 139 6.30 -5.17 2.00
N PRO A 140 7.25 -5.86 1.33
CA PRO A 140 7.81 -5.38 0.08
C PRO A 140 6.77 -5.22 -1.04
N PHE A 141 5.80 -6.11 -1.12
CA PHE A 141 4.71 -6.04 -2.11
C PHE A 141 3.75 -4.90 -1.82
N TYR A 142 3.38 -4.71 -0.54
CA TYR A 142 2.59 -3.56 -0.11
C TYR A 142 3.28 -2.23 -0.45
N LEU A 143 4.57 -2.12 -0.20
CA LEU A 143 5.35 -0.93 -0.57
C LEU A 143 5.42 -0.76 -2.09
N GLY A 144 5.43 -1.84 -2.87
CA GLY A 144 5.32 -1.80 -4.33
C GLY A 144 4.04 -1.14 -4.80
N PHE A 145 2.89 -1.57 -4.26
CA PHE A 145 1.60 -0.93 -4.53
C PHE A 145 1.57 0.54 -4.08
N HIS A 146 2.12 0.84 -2.91
CA HIS A 146 2.20 2.21 -2.42
C HIS A 146 3.02 3.11 -3.35
N LEU A 147 4.19 2.65 -3.83
CA LEU A 147 5.03 3.38 -4.77
C LEU A 147 4.36 3.56 -6.14
N PHE A 148 3.58 2.58 -6.61
CA PHE A 148 2.74 2.78 -7.79
C PHE A 148 1.73 3.90 -7.56
N GLY A 149 1.09 3.96 -6.41
CA GLY A 149 0.21 5.06 -6.03
C GLY A 149 0.93 6.41 -6.10
N ILE A 150 2.14 6.51 -5.54
CA ILE A 150 2.97 7.73 -5.64
C ILE A 150 3.25 8.08 -7.10
N LEU A 151 3.61 7.10 -7.92
CA LEU A 151 3.83 7.30 -9.35
C LEU A 151 2.60 7.87 -10.05
N ALA A 152 1.39 7.37 -9.74
CA ALA A 152 0.13 7.89 -10.27
C ALA A 152 -0.08 9.36 -9.88
N PHE A 153 0.11 9.72 -8.61
CA PHE A 153 -0.01 11.11 -8.15
C PHE A 153 0.99 12.05 -8.80
N VAL A 154 2.24 11.65 -8.91
CA VAL A 154 3.29 12.43 -9.56
C VAL A 154 3.01 12.56 -11.07
N SER A 155 2.41 11.54 -11.70
CA SER A 155 2.09 11.53 -13.13
C SER A 155 0.91 12.43 -13.48
N PHE A 156 -0.19 12.37 -12.74
CA PHE A 156 -1.41 13.09 -13.07
C PHE A 156 -1.55 14.45 -12.39
N LYS A 157 -0.97 14.66 -11.22
CA LYS A 157 -1.09 15.90 -10.39
C LYS A 157 -2.55 16.28 -10.11
N ASN A 158 -3.44 15.32 -10.18
CA ASN A 158 -4.87 15.49 -9.96
C ASN A 158 -5.32 14.39 -9.02
N THR A 159 -5.78 14.75 -7.83
CA THR A 159 -6.11 13.79 -6.77
C THR A 159 -7.16 12.76 -7.19
N PRO A 160 -8.33 13.13 -7.72
CA PRO A 160 -9.32 12.16 -8.18
C PRO A 160 -8.79 11.18 -9.22
N ILE A 161 -8.12 11.66 -10.26
CA ILE A 161 -7.59 10.81 -11.34
C ILE A 161 -6.54 9.85 -10.79
N SER A 162 -5.65 10.31 -9.92
CA SER A 162 -4.60 9.49 -9.31
C SER A 162 -5.17 8.39 -8.44
N LEU A 163 -6.20 8.70 -7.63
CA LEU A 163 -6.87 7.72 -6.79
C LEU A 163 -7.59 6.66 -7.63
N VAL A 164 -8.34 7.08 -8.65
CA VAL A 164 -9.02 6.15 -9.58
C VAL A 164 -7.99 5.26 -10.27
N THR A 165 -6.89 5.83 -10.78
CA THR A 165 -5.82 5.06 -11.43
C THR A 165 -5.21 4.03 -10.48
N PHE A 166 -4.99 4.39 -9.23
CA PHE A 166 -4.47 3.46 -8.22
C PHE A 166 -5.45 2.31 -7.96
N VAL A 167 -6.73 2.60 -7.76
CA VAL A 167 -7.76 1.59 -7.52
C VAL A 167 -7.94 0.66 -8.74
N VAL A 168 -7.99 1.23 -9.94
CA VAL A 168 -8.09 0.43 -11.18
C VAL A 168 -6.86 -0.47 -11.35
N TYR A 169 -5.66 0.03 -11.08
CA TYR A 169 -4.44 -0.79 -11.14
C TYR A 169 -4.49 -1.93 -10.13
N LEU A 170 -4.90 -1.65 -8.89
CA LEU A 170 -4.96 -2.62 -7.81
C LEU A 170 -5.88 -3.82 -8.14
N PHE A 171 -7.07 -3.56 -8.68
CA PHE A 171 -8.07 -4.61 -8.87
C PHE A 171 -8.07 -5.24 -10.27
N ALA A 172 -7.72 -4.49 -11.30
CA ALA A 172 -7.83 -4.96 -12.68
C ALA A 172 -6.55 -4.74 -13.50
N GLY A 173 -5.88 -3.61 -13.34
CA GLY A 173 -4.84 -3.16 -14.26
C GLY A 173 -3.64 -4.11 -14.30
N GLU A 174 -3.19 -4.58 -13.17
CA GLU A 174 -2.02 -5.48 -13.11
C GLU A 174 -2.35 -6.83 -13.73
N ASN A 175 -3.48 -7.44 -13.37
CA ASN A 175 -3.90 -8.73 -13.92
C ASN A 175 -4.12 -8.66 -15.43
N MET A 176 -4.72 -7.57 -15.93
CA MET A 176 -4.89 -7.35 -17.37
C MET A 176 -3.55 -7.21 -18.09
N LEU A 177 -2.62 -6.43 -17.55
CA LEU A 177 -1.29 -6.25 -18.15
C LEU A 177 -0.54 -7.59 -18.28
N PHE A 178 -0.51 -8.37 -17.21
CA PHE A 178 0.17 -9.67 -17.24
C PHE A 178 -0.55 -10.70 -18.11
N SER A 179 -1.86 -10.67 -18.20
CA SER A 179 -2.63 -11.50 -19.14
C SER A 179 -2.30 -11.15 -20.59
N ILE A 180 -2.25 -9.86 -20.94
CA ILE A 180 -1.87 -9.39 -22.28
C ILE A 180 -0.42 -9.79 -22.60
N LEU A 181 0.51 -9.54 -21.69
CA LEU A 181 1.92 -9.91 -21.87
C LEU A 181 2.08 -11.43 -22.01
N GLY A 182 1.39 -12.21 -21.18
CA GLY A 182 1.37 -13.66 -21.25
C GLY A 182 0.91 -14.19 -22.61
N ASN A 183 -0.11 -13.56 -23.19
CA ASN A 183 -0.63 -13.90 -24.51
C ASN A 183 0.35 -13.51 -25.63
N ILE A 184 0.93 -12.29 -25.56
CA ILE A 184 1.89 -11.81 -26.58
C ILE A 184 3.14 -12.69 -26.58
N PHE A 185 3.70 -13.01 -25.43
CA PHE A 185 4.92 -13.80 -25.32
C PHE A 185 4.67 -15.31 -25.28
N LYS A 186 3.41 -15.75 -25.34
CA LYS A 186 3.01 -17.17 -25.21
C LYS A 186 3.54 -17.82 -23.93
N LYS A 187 3.61 -17.04 -22.85
CA LYS A 187 4.09 -17.45 -21.52
C LYS A 187 3.05 -17.07 -20.46
N PRO A 188 2.04 -17.91 -20.21
CA PRO A 188 1.01 -17.61 -19.20
C PRO A 188 1.57 -17.49 -17.78
N GLU A 189 2.74 -18.06 -17.55
CA GLU A 189 3.43 -18.01 -16.26
C GLU A 189 3.89 -16.59 -15.86
N LEU A 190 3.84 -15.61 -16.77
CA LEU A 190 4.22 -14.23 -16.44
C LEU A 190 3.34 -13.64 -15.33
N GLY A 191 2.11 -14.08 -15.17
CA GLY A 191 1.20 -13.65 -14.11
C GLY A 191 1.75 -13.85 -12.68
N GLN A 192 2.60 -14.86 -12.47
CA GLN A 192 3.22 -15.12 -11.15
C GLN A 192 4.17 -13.99 -10.69
N TYR A 193 4.66 -13.15 -11.61
CA TYR A 193 5.53 -12.01 -11.32
C TYR A 193 4.76 -10.72 -11.03
N SER A 194 3.43 -10.77 -10.93
CA SER A 194 2.64 -9.61 -10.53
C SER A 194 2.79 -9.31 -9.04
N LEU A 195 2.62 -8.04 -8.63
CA LEU A 195 2.59 -7.67 -7.21
C LEU A 195 1.45 -8.36 -6.47
N GLY A 196 0.28 -8.49 -7.12
CA GLY A 196 -0.89 -9.13 -6.54
C GLY A 196 -0.66 -10.62 -6.29
N SER A 197 -0.09 -11.36 -7.26
CA SER A 197 0.27 -12.77 -7.06
C SER A 197 1.37 -12.91 -6.00
N GLY A 198 2.37 -12.05 -6.01
CA GLY A 198 3.42 -12.02 -5.00
C GLY A 198 2.90 -11.78 -3.60
N LEU A 199 1.94 -10.86 -3.45
CA LEU A 199 1.28 -10.56 -2.18
C LEU A 199 0.55 -11.79 -1.63
N VAL A 200 -0.17 -12.53 -2.48
CA VAL A 200 -0.89 -13.74 -2.10
C VAL A 200 0.07 -14.91 -1.82
N THR A 201 1.05 -15.14 -2.69
CA THR A 201 2.00 -16.26 -2.53
C THR A 201 2.87 -16.08 -1.28
N SER A 202 3.23 -14.85 -0.93
CA SER A 202 4.02 -14.53 0.27
C SER A 202 3.30 -14.82 1.60
N LEU A 203 2.01 -15.12 1.59
CA LEU A 203 1.30 -15.64 2.77
C LEU A 203 1.83 -17.01 3.19
N VAL A 204 2.14 -17.85 2.22
CA VAL A 204 2.52 -19.26 2.45
C VAL A 204 4.03 -19.43 2.37
N GLU A 205 4.65 -18.91 1.31
CA GLU A 205 6.05 -19.12 1.00
C GLU A 205 6.81 -17.82 0.76
N THR A 206 8.13 -17.86 1.03
CA THR A 206 9.02 -16.76 0.69
C THR A 206 10.21 -17.32 -0.08
N ASN A 207 10.25 -17.05 -1.37
CA ASN A 207 11.36 -17.45 -2.24
C ASN A 207 12.17 -16.22 -2.65
N ALA A 208 13.46 -16.41 -2.90
CA ALA A 208 14.35 -15.33 -3.35
C ALA A 208 13.82 -14.65 -4.63
N SER A 209 13.17 -15.40 -5.54
CA SER A 209 12.53 -14.89 -6.76
C SER A 209 11.40 -13.89 -6.45
N LEU A 210 10.57 -14.17 -5.44
CA LEU A 210 9.50 -13.27 -5.01
C LEU A 210 10.04 -11.96 -4.45
N LEU A 211 11.07 -12.02 -3.61
CA LEU A 211 11.72 -10.82 -3.07
C LEU A 211 12.41 -10.00 -4.16
N LEU A 212 13.04 -10.65 -5.13
CA LEU A 212 13.60 -9.98 -6.31
C LEU A 212 12.51 -9.28 -7.14
N THR A 213 11.37 -9.94 -7.34
CA THR A 213 10.23 -9.34 -8.03
C THR A 213 9.74 -8.09 -7.31
N ALA A 214 9.49 -8.16 -6.00
CA ALA A 214 9.10 -6.99 -5.22
C ALA A 214 10.17 -5.88 -5.28
N GLY A 215 11.45 -6.23 -5.15
CA GLY A 215 12.57 -5.29 -5.25
C GLY A 215 12.64 -4.58 -6.61
N THR A 216 12.40 -5.29 -7.72
CA THR A 216 12.36 -4.69 -9.06
C THR A 216 11.23 -3.67 -9.20
N TYR A 217 10.02 -3.97 -8.72
CA TYR A 217 8.90 -3.02 -8.70
C TYR A 217 9.21 -1.78 -7.86
N LEU A 218 9.77 -1.96 -6.66
CA LEU A 218 10.16 -0.85 -5.79
C LEU A 218 11.14 0.08 -6.50
N LEU A 219 12.16 -0.47 -7.15
CA LEU A 219 13.15 0.31 -7.90
C LEU A 219 12.52 1.02 -9.11
N ILE A 220 11.75 0.31 -9.92
CA ILE A 220 11.13 0.87 -11.13
C ILE A 220 10.19 2.01 -10.76
N PHE A 221 9.27 1.81 -9.83
CA PHE A 221 8.29 2.84 -9.48
C PHE A 221 8.93 4.04 -8.78
N ALA A 222 9.93 3.81 -7.91
CA ALA A 222 10.67 4.90 -7.29
C ALA A 222 11.44 5.72 -8.31
N LEU A 223 12.19 5.08 -9.24
CA LEU A 223 12.95 5.75 -10.28
C LEU A 223 12.05 6.53 -11.23
N LEU A 224 10.95 5.93 -11.71
CA LEU A 224 9.99 6.60 -12.59
C LEU A 224 9.37 7.80 -11.90
N SER A 225 8.99 7.70 -10.61
CA SER A 225 8.45 8.80 -9.83
C SER A 225 9.44 9.97 -9.75
N VAL A 226 10.72 9.68 -9.48
CA VAL A 226 11.77 10.70 -9.43
C VAL A 226 12.00 11.34 -10.80
N LEU A 227 12.08 10.54 -11.87
CA LEU A 227 12.33 11.04 -13.23
C LEU A 227 11.18 11.94 -13.71
N ILE A 228 9.93 11.52 -13.51
CA ILE A 228 8.76 12.30 -13.91
C ILE A 228 8.68 13.58 -13.09
N PHE A 229 8.90 13.52 -11.79
CA PHE A 229 8.83 14.70 -10.92
C PHE A 229 9.90 15.75 -11.26
N ARG A 230 11.10 15.29 -11.64
CA ARG A 230 12.19 16.21 -12.06
C ARG A 230 11.89 16.91 -13.39
N ARG A 231 11.28 16.20 -14.35
CA ARG A 231 11.01 16.75 -15.69
C ARG A 231 9.77 17.61 -15.77
N LYS A 232 8.78 17.36 -14.93
CA LYS A 232 7.53 18.13 -14.96
C LYS A 232 7.69 19.50 -14.34
N GLU A 233 7.28 20.53 -15.07
CA GLU A 233 7.09 21.85 -14.50
C GLU A 233 5.93 21.80 -13.50
N LEU A 234 6.17 22.37 -12.33
CA LEU A 234 5.14 22.55 -11.30
C LEU A 234 4.44 23.88 -11.62
N LYS A 235 3.46 23.81 -12.52
CA LYS A 235 2.60 24.96 -12.83
C LYS A 235 1.61 25.21 -11.73
#